data_95a7306a3cd9d12c15ee08047d29e00a
#
_entry.id   95a7306a3cd9d12c15ee08047d29e00a
#
_cell.length_a   1.000
_cell.length_b   1.000
_cell.length_c   1.000
_cell.angle_alpha   90.00
_cell.angle_beta   90.00
_cell.angle_gamma   90.00
#
_symmetry.space_group_name_H-M   'P 1'
#
loop_
_entity.id
_entity.type
_entity.pdbx_description
1 polymer ?
#
loop_
_entity_poly.entity_id
_entity_poly.type
_entity_poly.pdbx_seq_one_letter_code
_entity_poly.pdbx_strand_id
1 'polypeptide(L)'
;GGADVTRTRPYARARRGLCHIPEGRGIYPTLTVRENLMLHARRGEEATALDRAISAFPVLGGKLRQPAGLLSGGQQQMLSLARAYLADPKVVIVDEASMGLAPVVVDKIFEFLGQIAASGTALLIVEQYVNRALALADQVYLLNKGSVVFSGKPAGLGDDLFTHYLGTAAGAH
;
A
#
# COMPACT_ATOMS: atom_id res chain seq x y z
N GLY A 1 8.25 16.40 6.39
CA GLY A 1 9.31 17.20 6.98
C GLY A 1 9.40 18.64 6.43
N GLY A 2 8.30 19.29 5.94
CA GLY A 2 8.26 20.71 5.58
C GLY A 2 9.01 21.15 4.30
N ALA A 3 9.74 20.24 3.65
CA ALA A 3 10.49 20.56 2.44
C ALA A 3 9.64 20.32 1.19
N ASP A 4 9.60 21.29 0.27
CA ASP A 4 9.02 21.11 -1.06
C ASP A 4 9.85 20.11 -1.86
N VAL A 5 9.21 19.03 -2.32
CA VAL A 5 9.81 17.96 -3.12
C VAL A 5 9.24 17.86 -4.54
N THR A 6 8.41 18.84 -4.95
CA THR A 6 7.68 18.85 -6.22
C THR A 6 8.59 18.64 -7.42
N ARG A 7 9.74 19.31 -7.45
CA ARG A 7 10.72 19.24 -8.55
C ARG A 7 11.87 18.27 -8.28
N THR A 8 11.79 17.48 -7.19
CA THR A 8 12.83 16.53 -6.82
C THR A 8 12.72 15.27 -7.67
N ARG A 9 13.85 14.70 -8.10
CA ARG A 9 13.89 13.44 -8.86
C ARG A 9 13.34 12.27 -8.01
N PRO A 10 12.70 11.23 -8.60
CA PRO A 10 12.09 10.12 -7.86
C PRO A 10 13.03 9.44 -6.86
N TYR A 11 14.29 9.14 -7.26
CA TYR A 11 15.26 8.52 -6.37
C TYR A 11 15.60 9.38 -5.14
N ALA A 12 15.58 10.70 -5.28
CA ALA A 12 15.87 11.59 -4.16
C ALA A 12 14.68 11.68 -3.19
N ARG A 13 13.44 11.52 -3.68
CA ARG A 13 12.24 11.37 -2.83
C ARG A 13 12.30 10.04 -2.08
N ALA A 14 12.66 8.94 -2.74
CA ALA A 14 12.81 7.63 -2.11
C ALA A 14 13.85 7.67 -0.98
N ARG A 15 15.01 8.29 -1.20
CA ARG A 15 16.04 8.48 -0.15
C ARG A 15 15.57 9.30 1.05
N ARG A 16 14.55 10.13 0.88
CA ARG A 16 13.91 10.89 1.98
C ARG A 16 12.84 10.10 2.71
N GLY A 17 12.60 8.85 2.33
CA GLY A 17 11.64 7.96 2.95
C GLY A 17 10.26 7.97 2.31
N LEU A 18 10.11 8.44 1.05
CA LEU A 18 8.87 8.29 0.31
C LEU A 18 8.89 6.97 -0.45
N CYS A 19 7.93 6.10 -0.20
CA CYS A 19 7.72 4.87 -0.93
C CYS A 19 6.40 4.94 -1.72
N HIS A 20 6.41 4.46 -2.95
CA HIS A 20 5.22 4.37 -3.79
C HIS A 20 4.97 2.91 -4.17
N ILE A 21 3.77 2.45 -3.91
CA ILE A 21 3.23 1.17 -4.33
C ILE A 21 2.26 1.47 -5.46
N PRO A 22 2.67 1.33 -6.72
CA PRO A 22 1.86 1.68 -7.87
C PRO A 22 0.82 0.59 -8.15
N GLU A 23 -0.19 0.93 -8.91
CA GLU A 23 -0.97 -0.03 -9.67
C GLU A 23 -0.02 -0.98 -10.43
N GLY A 24 -0.34 -2.28 -10.52
CA GLY A 24 0.51 -3.25 -11.20
C GLY A 24 1.64 -3.85 -10.37
N ARG A 25 1.61 -3.65 -9.04
CA ARG A 25 2.39 -4.39 -8.02
C ARG A 25 3.87 -4.04 -7.88
N GLY A 26 4.53 -3.47 -8.88
CA GLY A 26 5.91 -2.97 -8.81
C GLY A 26 6.98 -4.00 -8.40
N ILE A 27 6.77 -5.31 -8.61
CA ILE A 27 7.72 -6.39 -8.31
C ILE A 27 8.64 -6.68 -9.52
N TYR A 28 9.73 -7.40 -9.27
CA TYR A 28 10.61 -7.95 -10.31
C TYR A 28 10.23 -9.41 -10.56
N PRO A 29 9.47 -9.74 -11.63
CA PRO A 29 8.85 -11.06 -11.80
C PRO A 29 9.86 -12.18 -12.05
N THR A 30 11.02 -11.87 -12.61
CA THR A 30 12.11 -12.82 -12.90
C THR A 30 12.97 -13.15 -11.68
N LEU A 31 12.96 -12.27 -10.67
CA LEU A 31 13.66 -12.51 -9.41
C LEU A 31 12.79 -13.38 -8.49
N THR A 32 13.44 -14.14 -7.63
CA THR A 32 12.77 -14.89 -6.56
C THR A 32 12.11 -13.94 -5.55
N VAL A 33 11.16 -14.46 -4.76
CA VAL A 33 10.57 -13.72 -3.63
C VAL A 33 11.65 -13.18 -2.70
N ARG A 34 12.64 -14.03 -2.33
CA ARG A 34 13.77 -13.63 -1.50
C ARG A 34 14.55 -12.46 -2.11
N GLU A 35 14.93 -12.57 -3.37
CA GLU A 35 15.70 -11.51 -4.05
C GLU A 35 14.91 -10.20 -4.12
N ASN A 36 13.61 -10.26 -4.41
CA ASN A 36 12.74 -9.09 -4.37
C ASN A 36 12.77 -8.39 -2.99
N LEU A 37 12.72 -9.15 -1.90
CA LEU A 37 12.77 -8.61 -0.54
C LEU A 37 14.16 -8.01 -0.25
N MET A 38 15.23 -8.71 -0.63
CA MET A 38 16.60 -8.28 -0.35
C MET A 38 17.00 -6.97 -1.03
N LEU A 39 16.38 -6.61 -2.17
CA LEU A 39 16.60 -5.31 -2.81
C LEU A 39 16.26 -4.11 -1.92
N HIS A 40 15.45 -4.31 -0.88
CA HIS A 40 15.00 -3.26 0.04
C HIS A 40 15.53 -3.46 1.47
N ALA A 41 16.23 -4.55 1.73
CA ALA A 41 16.89 -4.77 3.00
C ALA A 41 18.11 -3.84 3.14
N ARG A 42 18.36 -3.36 4.35
CA ARG A 42 19.63 -2.66 4.65
C ARG A 42 20.76 -3.68 4.66
N ARG A 43 21.91 -3.27 4.15
CA ARG A 43 23.09 -4.13 4.13
C ARG A 43 23.45 -4.56 5.56
N GLY A 44 23.57 -5.88 5.78
CA GLY A 44 23.84 -6.48 7.07
C GLY A 44 22.60 -6.79 7.92
N GLU A 45 21.39 -6.41 7.46
CA GLU A 45 20.11 -6.66 8.14
C GLU A 45 19.22 -7.66 7.35
N GLU A 46 19.82 -8.42 6.41
CA GLU A 46 19.06 -9.25 5.47
C GLU A 46 18.21 -10.33 6.16
N ALA A 47 18.74 -10.96 7.24
CA ALA A 47 17.99 -11.96 7.99
C ALA A 47 16.79 -11.33 8.71
N THR A 48 17.02 -10.23 9.43
CA THR A 48 15.96 -9.49 10.14
C THR A 48 14.89 -8.96 9.16
N ALA A 49 15.32 -8.46 7.99
CA ALA A 49 14.40 -8.01 6.95
C ALA A 49 13.50 -9.16 6.46
N LEU A 50 14.09 -10.34 6.25
CA LEU A 50 13.33 -11.51 5.84
C LEU A 50 12.30 -11.94 6.89
N ASP A 51 12.71 -12.01 8.16
CA ASP A 51 11.83 -12.35 9.27
C ASP A 51 10.68 -11.34 9.41
N ARG A 52 10.96 -10.05 9.28
CA ARG A 52 9.93 -8.99 9.27
C ARG A 52 8.94 -9.17 8.13
N ALA A 53 9.41 -9.45 6.91
CA ALA A 53 8.55 -9.65 5.75
C ALA A 53 7.67 -10.90 5.90
N ILE A 54 8.21 -12.00 6.44
CA ILE A 54 7.48 -13.25 6.67
C ILE A 54 6.48 -13.07 7.83
N SER A 55 6.84 -12.36 8.88
CA SER A 55 5.91 -12.04 9.97
C SER A 55 4.72 -11.24 9.48
N ALA A 56 4.93 -10.26 8.59
CA ALA A 56 3.86 -9.48 7.99
C ALA A 56 3.00 -10.31 7.01
N PHE A 57 3.64 -11.15 6.21
CA PHE A 57 2.98 -11.99 5.21
C PHE A 57 3.51 -13.43 5.22
N PRO A 58 3.01 -14.29 6.14
CA PRO A 58 3.51 -15.67 6.31
C PRO A 58 3.46 -16.51 5.04
N VAL A 59 2.52 -16.23 4.14
CA VAL A 59 2.39 -16.93 2.85
C VAL A 59 3.63 -16.81 1.96
N LEU A 60 4.45 -15.78 2.15
CA LEU A 60 5.69 -15.59 1.40
C LEU A 60 6.83 -16.52 1.89
N GLY A 61 6.79 -16.94 3.16
CA GLY A 61 7.82 -17.77 3.78
C GLY A 61 8.04 -19.10 3.07
N GLY A 62 6.95 -19.78 2.66
CA GLY A 62 7.01 -21.03 1.91
C GLY A 62 7.41 -20.88 0.42
N LYS A 63 7.59 -19.63 -0.06
CA LYS A 63 7.78 -19.33 -1.50
C LYS A 63 9.07 -18.56 -1.81
N LEU A 64 9.98 -18.46 -0.85
CA LEU A 64 11.18 -17.61 -0.94
C LEU A 64 12.07 -17.91 -2.17
N ARG A 65 12.11 -19.16 -2.62
CA ARG A 65 12.90 -19.60 -3.78
C ARG A 65 12.14 -19.55 -5.10
N GLN A 66 10.83 -19.24 -5.04
CA GLN A 66 9.97 -19.19 -6.22
C GLN A 66 10.17 -17.85 -6.95
N PRO A 67 10.24 -17.82 -8.29
CA PRO A 67 10.17 -16.58 -9.06
C PRO A 67 8.89 -15.82 -8.74
N ALA A 68 9.00 -14.51 -8.51
CA ALA A 68 7.87 -13.69 -8.06
C ALA A 68 6.73 -13.62 -9.11
N GLY A 69 7.06 -13.76 -10.38
CA GLY A 69 6.08 -13.82 -11.46
C GLY A 69 5.12 -15.01 -11.40
N LEU A 70 5.51 -16.09 -10.69
CA LEU A 70 4.68 -17.30 -10.50
C LEU A 70 3.76 -17.24 -9.27
N LEU A 71 3.82 -16.17 -8.51
CA LEU A 71 2.91 -15.92 -7.40
C LEU A 71 1.51 -15.56 -7.92
N SER A 72 0.46 -15.86 -7.12
CA SER A 72 -0.87 -15.32 -7.40
C SER A 72 -0.88 -13.79 -7.28
N GLY A 73 -1.87 -13.13 -7.89
CA GLY A 73 -2.00 -11.68 -7.85
C GLY A 73 -1.94 -11.10 -6.45
N GLY A 74 -2.68 -11.69 -5.50
CA GLY A 74 -2.64 -11.25 -4.10
C GLY A 74 -1.29 -11.48 -3.42
N GLN A 75 -0.59 -12.57 -3.73
CA GLN A 75 0.75 -12.82 -3.20
C GLN A 75 1.78 -11.84 -3.77
N GLN A 76 1.66 -11.47 -5.03
CA GLN A 76 2.51 -10.44 -5.64
C GLN A 76 2.28 -9.07 -4.98
N GLN A 77 1.02 -8.75 -4.65
CA GLN A 77 0.69 -7.53 -3.93
C GLN A 77 1.25 -7.53 -2.51
N MET A 78 1.13 -8.64 -1.79
CA MET A 78 1.75 -8.80 -0.46
C MET A 78 3.28 -8.65 -0.53
N LEU A 79 3.92 -9.18 -1.58
CA LEU A 79 5.35 -9.01 -1.80
C LEU A 79 5.72 -7.54 -2.05
N SER A 80 4.92 -6.80 -2.82
CA SER A 80 5.12 -5.37 -3.04
C SER A 80 5.03 -4.57 -1.75
N LEU A 81 4.01 -4.84 -0.93
CA LEU A 81 3.82 -4.22 0.38
C LEU A 81 4.96 -4.54 1.35
N ALA A 82 5.39 -5.82 1.41
CA ALA A 82 6.51 -6.25 2.24
C ALA A 82 7.79 -5.50 1.87
N ARG A 83 8.09 -5.34 0.58
CA ARG A 83 9.24 -4.57 0.10
C ARG A 83 9.18 -3.10 0.53
N ALA A 84 8.00 -2.48 0.38
CA ALA A 84 7.78 -1.11 0.82
C ALA A 84 8.03 -0.96 2.33
N TYR A 85 7.56 -1.90 3.13
CA TYR A 85 7.75 -1.94 4.58
C TYR A 85 9.23 -2.09 4.98
N LEU A 86 9.99 -2.92 4.27
CA LEU A 86 11.42 -3.12 4.53
C LEU A 86 12.27 -1.88 4.24
N ALA A 87 11.80 -0.98 3.37
CA ALA A 87 12.45 0.28 3.10
C ALA A 87 12.37 1.29 4.26
N ASP A 88 11.63 0.96 5.33
CA ASP A 88 11.42 1.81 6.51
C ASP A 88 10.97 3.23 6.13
N PRO A 89 9.85 3.36 5.40
CA PRO A 89 9.42 4.61 4.82
C PRO A 89 8.80 5.54 5.86
N LYS A 90 8.95 6.85 5.65
CA LYS A 90 8.23 7.89 6.40
C LYS A 90 6.83 8.14 5.85
N VAL A 91 6.68 7.93 4.53
CA VAL A 91 5.43 8.11 3.80
C VAL A 91 5.29 6.97 2.79
N VAL A 92 4.14 6.30 2.78
CA VAL A 92 3.77 5.32 1.76
C VAL A 92 2.59 5.87 0.96
N ILE A 93 2.73 5.87 -0.36
CA ILE A 93 1.64 6.12 -1.30
C ILE A 93 1.18 4.76 -1.83
N VAL A 94 -0.09 4.45 -1.67
CA VAL A 94 -0.73 3.22 -2.14
C VAL A 94 -1.74 3.59 -3.22
N ASP A 95 -1.52 3.09 -4.42
CA ASP A 95 -2.34 3.41 -5.58
C ASP A 95 -3.01 2.13 -6.10
N GLU A 96 -4.32 2.00 -5.82
CA GLU A 96 -5.19 0.87 -6.21
C GLU A 96 -4.59 -0.51 -5.92
N ALA A 97 -3.96 -0.67 -4.75
CA ALA A 97 -3.24 -1.90 -4.38
C ALA A 97 -4.15 -3.12 -4.20
N SER A 98 -5.44 -2.92 -4.04
CA SER A 98 -6.44 -3.98 -3.81
C SER A 98 -7.23 -4.36 -5.06
N MET A 99 -7.06 -3.65 -6.18
CA MET A 99 -7.85 -3.86 -7.39
C MET A 99 -7.72 -5.29 -7.94
N GLY A 100 -8.86 -5.94 -8.22
CA GLY A 100 -8.92 -7.29 -8.79
C GLY A 100 -8.49 -8.41 -7.85
N LEU A 101 -8.41 -8.16 -6.55
CA LEU A 101 -8.06 -9.15 -5.54
C LEU A 101 -9.30 -9.72 -4.84
N ALA A 102 -9.18 -10.96 -4.36
CA ALA A 102 -10.23 -11.57 -3.55
C ALA A 102 -10.40 -10.82 -2.20
N PRO A 103 -11.64 -10.70 -1.68
CA PRO A 103 -11.92 -9.93 -0.46
C PRO A 103 -11.04 -10.29 0.74
N VAL A 104 -10.77 -11.59 0.94
CA VAL A 104 -9.90 -12.07 2.02
C VAL A 104 -8.45 -11.58 1.91
N VAL A 105 -7.98 -11.30 0.68
CA VAL A 105 -6.65 -10.73 0.43
C VAL A 105 -6.68 -9.23 0.70
N VAL A 106 -7.74 -8.56 0.27
CA VAL A 106 -7.97 -7.13 0.54
C VAL A 106 -7.97 -6.86 2.04
N ASP A 107 -8.67 -7.69 2.83
CA ASP A 107 -8.70 -7.57 4.29
C ASP A 107 -7.29 -7.62 4.90
N LYS A 108 -6.46 -8.57 4.47
CA LYS A 108 -5.07 -8.68 4.94
C LYS A 108 -4.21 -7.48 4.54
N ILE A 109 -4.44 -6.91 3.37
CA ILE A 109 -3.73 -5.71 2.92
C ILE A 109 -4.10 -4.52 3.82
N PHE A 110 -5.39 -4.29 4.08
CA PHE A 110 -5.83 -3.18 4.93
C PHE A 110 -5.41 -3.36 6.39
N GLU A 111 -5.45 -4.59 6.92
CA GLU A 111 -4.90 -4.90 8.25
C GLU A 111 -3.41 -4.50 8.33
N PHE A 112 -2.62 -4.86 7.33
CA PHE A 112 -1.20 -4.51 7.27
C PHE A 112 -0.97 -3.01 7.11
N LEU A 113 -1.77 -2.31 6.30
CA LEU A 113 -1.70 -0.85 6.18
C LEU A 113 -2.01 -0.17 7.52
N GLY A 114 -2.98 -0.68 8.28
CA GLY A 114 -3.28 -0.23 9.64
C GLY A 114 -2.08 -0.39 10.59
N GLN A 115 -1.37 -1.52 10.53
CA GLN A 115 -0.15 -1.74 11.31
C GLN A 115 0.96 -0.75 10.95
N ILE A 116 1.15 -0.46 9.65
CA ILE A 116 2.11 0.55 9.17
C ILE A 116 1.73 1.94 9.70
N ALA A 117 0.47 2.33 9.63
CA ALA A 117 -0.02 3.61 10.15
C ALA A 117 0.23 3.72 11.68
N ALA A 118 -0.10 2.66 12.43
CA ALA A 118 0.11 2.59 13.87
C ALA A 118 1.59 2.70 14.28
N SER A 119 2.51 2.32 13.39
CA SER A 119 3.96 2.50 13.61
C SER A 119 4.46 3.94 13.37
N GLY A 120 3.58 4.87 12.98
CA GLY A 120 3.89 6.28 12.76
C GLY A 120 4.26 6.63 11.31
N THR A 121 4.15 5.69 10.37
CA THR A 121 4.31 5.96 8.94
C THR A 121 3.06 6.65 8.39
N ALA A 122 3.22 7.77 7.71
CA ALA A 122 2.11 8.43 7.03
C ALA A 122 1.67 7.64 5.79
N LEU A 123 0.36 7.45 5.60
CA LEU A 123 -0.20 6.79 4.43
C LEU A 123 -0.98 7.77 3.57
N LEU A 124 -0.80 7.70 2.26
CA LEU A 124 -1.70 8.26 1.26
C LEU A 124 -2.28 7.10 0.47
N ILE A 125 -3.58 6.85 0.61
CA ILE A 125 -4.26 5.71 0.00
C ILE A 125 -5.23 6.22 -1.07
N VAL A 126 -5.07 5.74 -2.29
CA VAL A 126 -6.03 5.89 -3.39
C VAL A 126 -6.62 4.50 -3.64
N GLU A 127 -7.92 4.33 -3.41
CA GLU A 127 -8.52 2.99 -3.40
C GLU A 127 -9.99 2.98 -3.81
N GLN A 128 -10.40 1.85 -4.39
CA GLN A 128 -11.78 1.57 -4.75
C GLN A 128 -12.59 1.05 -3.56
N TYR A 129 -11.96 0.36 -2.61
CA TYR A 129 -12.61 -0.14 -1.39
C TYR A 129 -12.77 0.97 -0.35
N VAL A 130 -13.67 1.92 -0.68
CA VAL A 130 -13.85 3.17 0.04
C VAL A 130 -14.07 2.98 1.54
N ASN A 131 -14.98 2.06 1.95
CA ASN A 131 -15.28 1.83 3.36
C ASN A 131 -14.05 1.38 4.16
N ARG A 132 -13.17 0.55 3.57
CA ARG A 132 -11.92 0.13 4.22
C ARG A 132 -10.91 1.28 4.31
N ALA A 133 -10.80 2.08 3.25
CA ALA A 133 -9.92 3.25 3.26
C ALA A 133 -10.38 4.29 4.29
N LEU A 134 -11.69 4.57 4.38
CA LEU A 134 -12.28 5.49 5.35
C LEU A 134 -12.05 5.04 6.80
N ALA A 135 -12.07 3.72 7.06
CA ALA A 135 -11.82 3.18 8.40
C ALA A 135 -10.38 3.43 8.91
N LEU A 136 -9.42 3.65 8.01
CA LEU A 136 -8.02 3.98 8.33
C LEU A 136 -7.72 5.48 8.26
N ALA A 137 -8.59 6.28 7.63
CA ALA A 137 -8.28 7.65 7.28
C ALA A 137 -8.51 8.63 8.44
N ASP A 138 -7.55 9.51 8.67
CA ASP A 138 -7.71 10.72 9.49
C ASP A 138 -8.27 11.88 8.66
N GLN A 139 -7.95 11.90 7.35
CA GLN A 139 -8.33 12.94 6.40
C GLN A 139 -8.72 12.31 5.06
N VAL A 140 -9.77 12.84 4.44
CA VAL A 140 -10.30 12.38 3.15
C VAL A 140 -10.30 13.53 2.15
N TYR A 141 -9.92 13.22 0.93
CA TYR A 141 -10.09 14.07 -0.24
C TYR A 141 -10.92 13.31 -1.28
N LEU A 142 -12.10 13.82 -1.59
CA LEU A 142 -12.92 13.25 -2.65
C LEU A 142 -12.68 14.03 -3.94
N LEU A 143 -12.20 13.33 -4.97
CA LEU A 143 -11.92 13.89 -6.28
C LEU A 143 -13.01 13.48 -7.28
N ASN A 144 -13.47 14.45 -8.06
CA ASN A 144 -14.36 14.21 -9.19
C ASN A 144 -13.87 15.01 -10.40
N LYS A 145 -13.65 14.35 -11.52
CA LYS A 145 -13.20 14.96 -12.79
C LYS A 145 -12.01 15.92 -12.62
N GLY A 146 -11.03 15.52 -11.78
CA GLY A 146 -9.82 16.30 -11.54
C GLY A 146 -9.95 17.44 -10.51
N SER A 147 -11.12 17.62 -9.91
CA SER A 147 -11.37 18.64 -8.89
C SER A 147 -11.66 18.01 -7.53
N VAL A 148 -11.14 18.62 -6.46
CA VAL A 148 -11.49 18.22 -5.09
C VAL A 148 -12.88 18.75 -4.76
N VAL A 149 -13.85 17.85 -4.54
CA VAL A 149 -15.23 18.19 -4.22
C VAL A 149 -15.53 18.09 -2.72
N PHE A 150 -14.68 17.40 -1.97
CA PHE A 150 -14.73 17.33 -0.50
C PHE A 150 -13.31 17.21 0.06
N SER A 151 -13.08 17.86 1.20
CA SER A 151 -11.86 17.71 2.00
C SER A 151 -12.23 17.84 3.47
N GLY A 152 -11.96 16.80 4.27
CA GLY A 152 -12.34 16.79 5.68
C GLY A 152 -12.10 15.43 6.35
N LYS A 153 -12.54 15.32 7.59
CA LYS A 153 -12.54 14.03 8.32
C LYS A 153 -13.56 13.06 7.71
N PRO A 154 -13.37 11.72 7.81
CA PRO A 154 -14.33 10.74 7.31
C PRO A 154 -15.77 10.98 7.78
N ALA A 155 -15.95 11.34 9.06
CA ALA A 155 -17.27 11.63 9.63
C ALA A 155 -17.99 12.84 9.00
N GLY A 156 -17.28 13.70 8.29
CA GLY A 156 -17.85 14.83 7.56
C GLY A 156 -18.30 14.46 6.14
N LEU A 157 -18.00 13.27 5.67
CA LEU A 157 -18.47 12.75 4.40
C LEU A 157 -19.91 12.27 4.59
N GLY A 158 -20.88 13.16 4.42
CA GLY A 158 -22.31 12.85 4.58
C GLY A 158 -22.81 11.83 3.57
N ASP A 159 -23.92 11.14 3.89
CA ASP A 159 -24.53 10.10 3.05
C ASP A 159 -24.87 10.61 1.64
N ASP A 160 -25.24 11.88 1.49
CA ASP A 160 -25.53 12.49 0.20
C ASP A 160 -24.30 12.57 -0.70
N LEU A 161 -23.16 13.00 -0.17
CA LEU A 161 -21.89 13.02 -0.92
C LEU A 161 -21.41 11.62 -1.21
N PHE A 162 -21.52 10.72 -0.23
CA PHE A 162 -21.16 9.32 -0.41
C PHE A 162 -21.99 8.68 -1.54
N THR A 163 -23.31 8.81 -1.48
CA THR A 163 -24.23 8.24 -2.47
C THR A 163 -24.05 8.88 -3.85
N HIS A 164 -23.88 10.18 -3.91
CA HIS A 164 -23.78 10.91 -5.18
C HIS A 164 -22.48 10.62 -5.94
N TYR A 165 -21.34 10.50 -5.25
CA TYR A 165 -20.03 10.36 -5.89
C TYR A 165 -19.45 8.94 -5.84
N LEU A 166 -19.79 8.15 -4.83
CA LEU A 166 -19.22 6.82 -4.59
C LEU A 166 -20.20 5.69 -4.85
N GLY A 167 -21.48 6.04 -5.10
CA GLY A 167 -22.57 5.09 -5.34
C GLY A 167 -23.15 4.54 -4.04
N THR A 168 -24.32 3.90 -4.15
CA THR A 168 -24.91 3.18 -3.02
C THR A 168 -24.01 2.01 -2.65
N ALA A 169 -23.81 1.75 -1.36
CA ALA A 169 -23.03 0.65 -0.81
C ALA A 169 -23.50 -0.78 -1.23
N ALA A 170 -24.37 -0.88 -2.20
CA ALA A 170 -25.01 -2.10 -2.71
C ALA A 170 -24.15 -2.88 -3.72
N GLY A 171 -22.82 -2.78 -3.67
CA GLY A 171 -21.91 -3.50 -4.56
C GLY A 171 -20.80 -4.27 -3.86
N ALA A 172 -20.83 -4.40 -2.55
CA ALA A 172 -19.85 -5.18 -1.80
C ALA A 172 -20.39 -6.59 -1.53
N HIS A 173 -20.26 -7.47 -2.49
CA HIS A 173 -20.33 -8.93 -2.29
C HIS A 173 -18.95 -9.52 -2.44
#